data_52ea74ccc0f0e3a3672a0da303c814ad
#
_entry.id   52ea74ccc0f0e3a3672a0da303c814ad
#
_cell.length_a   1.000
_cell.length_b   1.000
_cell.length_c   1.000
_cell.angle_alpha   90.00
_cell.angle_beta   90.00
_cell.angle_gamma   90.00
#
_symmetry.space_group_name_H-M   'P 1'
#
loop_
_entity.id
_entity.type
_entity.pdbx_description
1 polymer ?
#
loop_
_entity_poly.entity_id
_entity_poly.type
_entity_poly.pdbx_seq_one_letter_code
_entity_poly.pdbx_strand_id
1 'polypeptide(L)'
;MEKESLVLSRLECSMMRGLAIILIVANNFGHHVQRVHPDNEFVFCYESVAGFLESLNHIDSIFPLDLLSFYSPFGVMLFIFLSGYGLTLKYEFGSGTNTSSWSFLKNHYLKLFVMQAKGVAIFLCLFLLLFPDEIVYSGPLVRQLLMVANLFPNSPITPGPYWFFGMIMEVYIVYRLLFYQRSSILMMIVVLCSLIMMAVVEPAGDIQRYLRMNLCMALLPFCLGVLVARHWRTCTMLGSSKNCLILLGISLVLLTTCKFYFYSWLLLPVFVVAVSIAVVKLLLRYSNISSVFNWLGGLSGVLFVVHPTVRQLLLDRANESGHPYAVVFLYLFMTIVLSMILKPVFSQK
;
A
#
# COMPACT_ATOMS: atom_id res chain seq x y z
N MET A 1 5.68 28.15 -23.62
CA MET A 1 4.96 26.90 -23.26
C MET A 1 4.82 26.92 -21.74
N GLU A 2 3.64 27.27 -21.24
CA GLU A 2 3.31 27.07 -19.83
C GLU A 2 3.52 25.61 -19.49
N LYS A 3 4.31 25.33 -18.44
CA LYS A 3 4.42 23.99 -17.89
C LYS A 3 3.03 23.59 -17.39
N GLU A 4 2.31 22.78 -18.18
CA GLU A 4 1.06 22.19 -17.73
C GLU A 4 1.29 21.55 -16.35
N SER A 5 0.64 22.10 -15.34
CA SER A 5 0.80 21.59 -13.97
C SER A 5 0.10 20.23 -13.88
N LEU A 6 0.86 19.18 -13.63
CA LEU A 6 0.30 17.84 -13.37
C LEU A 6 -0.60 17.86 -12.13
N VAL A 7 -1.66 17.03 -12.14
CA VAL A 7 -2.52 16.83 -10.94
C VAL A 7 -1.67 16.45 -9.72
N LEU A 8 -0.70 15.57 -9.92
CA LEU A 8 0.31 15.23 -8.90
C LEU A 8 1.70 15.48 -9.46
N SER A 9 2.41 16.43 -8.89
CA SER A 9 3.84 16.68 -9.11
C SER A 9 4.69 15.53 -8.55
N ARG A 10 5.99 15.50 -8.89
CA ARG A 10 6.92 14.52 -8.32
C ARG A 10 7.03 14.63 -6.79
N LEU A 11 6.99 15.85 -6.27
CA LEU A 11 7.02 16.11 -4.83
C LEU A 11 5.76 15.53 -4.15
N GLU A 12 4.57 15.80 -4.70
CA GLU A 12 3.31 15.29 -4.17
C GLU A 12 3.23 13.77 -4.25
N CYS A 13 3.70 13.13 -5.33
CA CYS A 13 3.82 11.68 -5.40
C CYS A 13 4.78 11.11 -4.34
N SER A 14 5.87 11.83 -4.03
CA SER A 14 6.80 11.43 -2.97
C SER A 14 6.15 11.57 -1.59
N MET A 15 5.46 12.68 -1.32
CA MET A 15 4.72 12.88 -0.07
C MET A 15 3.63 11.82 0.12
N MET A 16 2.89 11.48 -0.94
CA MET A 16 1.87 10.43 -0.90
C MET A 16 2.49 9.05 -0.59
N ARG A 17 3.69 8.74 -1.11
CA ARG A 17 4.45 7.54 -0.71
C ARG A 17 4.85 7.57 0.76
N GLY A 18 5.23 8.75 1.29
CA GLY A 18 5.51 8.94 2.70
C GLY A 18 4.30 8.70 3.59
N LEU A 19 3.14 9.21 3.21
CA LEU A 19 1.88 8.93 3.89
C LEU A 19 1.53 7.45 3.84
N ALA A 20 1.60 6.85 2.65
CA ALA A 20 1.26 5.45 2.43
C ALA A 20 2.14 4.49 3.25
N ILE A 21 3.46 4.73 3.34
CA ILE A 21 4.35 3.83 4.08
C ILE A 21 4.12 3.91 5.59
N ILE A 22 3.82 5.08 6.14
CA ILE A 22 3.47 5.20 7.57
C ILE A 22 2.18 4.43 7.87
N LEU A 23 1.16 4.54 7.00
CA LEU A 23 -0.07 3.76 7.15
C LEU A 23 0.20 2.26 7.08
N ILE A 24 1.03 1.77 6.15
CA ILE A 24 1.39 0.34 6.05
C ILE A 24 2.10 -0.14 7.31
N VAL A 25 3.10 0.61 7.79
CA VAL A 25 3.85 0.24 8.98
C VAL A 25 2.93 0.22 10.21
N ALA A 26 2.09 1.25 10.38
CA ALA A 26 1.13 1.34 11.46
C ALA A 26 0.11 0.19 11.42
N ASN A 27 -0.46 -0.11 10.25
CA ASN A 27 -1.40 -1.22 10.08
C ASN A 27 -0.78 -2.57 10.45
N ASN A 28 0.41 -2.85 9.93
CA ASN A 28 1.09 -4.13 10.19
C ASN A 28 1.44 -4.35 11.67
N PHE A 29 1.60 -3.29 12.45
CA PHE A 29 1.77 -3.39 13.89
C PHE A 29 0.44 -3.39 14.64
N GLY A 30 -0.54 -2.64 14.16
CA GLY A 30 -1.85 -2.47 14.77
C GLY A 30 -2.60 -3.77 15.03
N HIS A 31 -2.40 -4.80 14.23
CA HIS A 31 -2.98 -6.14 14.42
C HIS A 31 -2.65 -6.77 15.80
N HIS A 32 -1.65 -6.27 16.51
CA HIS A 32 -1.16 -6.91 17.74
C HIS A 32 -1.44 -6.15 19.02
N VAL A 33 -1.91 -4.90 18.94
CA VAL A 33 -2.07 -4.01 20.11
C VAL A 33 -3.47 -3.46 20.32
N GLN A 34 -4.52 -3.96 19.63
CA GLN A 34 -5.78 -3.24 19.56
C GLN A 34 -7.01 -4.08 19.82
N ARG A 35 -8.06 -3.40 20.33
CA ARG A 35 -9.43 -3.95 20.46
C ARG A 35 -10.12 -4.11 19.11
N VAL A 36 -9.86 -3.19 18.19
CA VAL A 36 -10.31 -3.31 16.80
C VAL A 36 -9.30 -4.18 16.06
N HIS A 37 -9.61 -5.43 15.84
CA HIS A 37 -8.80 -6.31 15.02
C HIS A 37 -8.93 -5.89 13.55
N PRO A 38 -7.97 -5.14 12.99
CA PRO A 38 -8.00 -4.85 11.58
C PRO A 38 -7.79 -6.18 10.86
N ASP A 39 -8.63 -6.51 9.92
CA ASP A 39 -8.27 -7.57 9.01
C ASP A 39 -7.15 -7.11 8.07
N ASN A 40 -6.57 -8.04 7.34
CA ASN A 40 -5.52 -7.71 6.39
C ASN A 40 -6.03 -6.71 5.32
N GLU A 41 -5.12 -6.01 4.68
CA GLU A 41 -5.45 -5.15 3.55
C GLU A 41 -6.25 -5.92 2.50
N PHE A 42 -7.27 -5.27 1.94
CA PHE A 42 -8.19 -5.86 0.96
C PHE A 42 -9.02 -7.05 1.46
N VAL A 43 -9.24 -7.17 2.77
CA VAL A 43 -10.24 -8.06 3.37
C VAL A 43 -11.29 -7.22 4.09
N PHE A 44 -12.56 -7.52 3.84
CA PHE A 44 -13.66 -6.94 4.60
C PHE A 44 -14.01 -7.86 5.76
N CYS A 45 -14.08 -7.31 6.96
CA CYS A 45 -14.36 -8.04 8.19
C CYS A 45 -15.46 -7.35 8.98
N TYR A 46 -16.56 -8.04 9.24
CA TYR A 46 -17.68 -7.52 10.04
C TYR A 46 -17.27 -7.29 11.51
N GLU A 47 -16.41 -8.14 12.04
CA GLU A 47 -15.91 -8.04 13.42
C GLU A 47 -15.10 -6.74 13.61
N SER A 48 -14.31 -6.35 12.61
CA SER A 48 -13.57 -5.08 12.61
C SER A 48 -14.52 -3.89 12.64
N VAL A 49 -15.62 -3.95 11.90
CA VAL A 49 -16.67 -2.89 11.90
C VAL A 49 -17.37 -2.85 13.27
N ALA A 50 -17.77 -4.01 13.80
CA ALA A 50 -18.43 -4.10 15.11
C ALA A 50 -17.53 -3.59 16.24
N GLY A 51 -16.27 -4.00 16.28
CA GLY A 51 -15.28 -3.55 17.26
C GLY A 51 -15.04 -2.04 17.18
N PHE A 52 -15.01 -1.45 15.98
CA PHE A 52 -14.90 -0.01 15.80
C PHE A 52 -16.15 0.74 16.32
N LEU A 53 -17.35 0.23 16.07
CA LEU A 53 -18.58 0.82 16.60
C LEU A 53 -18.63 0.73 18.14
N GLU A 54 -18.17 -0.38 18.72
CA GLU A 54 -18.04 -0.53 20.16
C GLU A 54 -17.04 0.48 20.74
N SER A 55 -15.90 0.69 20.09
CA SER A 55 -14.90 1.67 20.55
C SER A 55 -15.41 3.12 20.48
N LEU A 56 -16.34 3.44 19.56
CA LEU A 56 -17.04 4.73 19.54
C LEU A 56 -17.98 4.93 20.72
N ASN A 57 -18.56 3.85 21.27
CA ASN A 57 -19.42 3.91 22.45
C ASN A 57 -18.61 4.02 23.77
N HIS A 58 -17.33 3.62 23.73
CA HIS A 58 -16.43 3.62 24.90
C HIS A 58 -15.11 4.32 24.55
N ILE A 59 -15.19 5.64 24.34
CA ILE A 59 -14.01 6.46 24.02
C ILE A 59 -13.13 6.58 25.25
N ASP A 60 -11.94 5.99 25.19
CA ASP A 60 -10.92 6.01 26.24
C ASP A 60 -9.53 6.36 25.65
N SER A 61 -8.49 6.16 26.45
CA SER A 61 -7.10 6.46 26.05
C SER A 61 -6.59 5.59 24.88
N ILE A 62 -7.22 4.46 24.57
CA ILE A 62 -6.83 3.56 23.46
C ILE A 62 -7.56 3.91 22.16
N PHE A 63 -8.66 4.66 22.21
CA PHE A 63 -9.46 5.03 21.06
C PHE A 63 -8.65 5.60 19.86
N PRO A 64 -7.61 6.42 20.03
CA PRO A 64 -6.78 6.86 18.90
C PRO A 64 -6.07 5.72 18.16
N LEU A 65 -5.69 4.64 18.86
CA LEU A 65 -5.11 3.44 18.23
C LEU A 65 -6.19 2.63 17.50
N ASP A 66 -7.40 2.54 18.05
CA ASP A 66 -8.54 1.90 17.39
C ASP A 66 -8.87 2.63 16.08
N LEU A 67 -8.89 3.98 16.13
CA LEU A 67 -9.08 4.82 14.94
C LEU A 67 -7.97 4.59 13.89
N LEU A 68 -6.72 4.58 14.33
CA LEU A 68 -5.58 4.31 13.47
C LEU A 68 -5.70 2.93 12.83
N SER A 69 -6.02 1.91 13.60
CA SER A 69 -6.23 0.55 13.12
C SER A 69 -7.32 0.45 12.07
N PHE A 70 -8.45 1.07 12.34
CA PHE A 70 -9.59 1.06 11.42
C PHE A 70 -9.29 1.71 10.06
N TYR A 71 -8.45 2.76 10.03
CA TYR A 71 -8.14 3.51 8.79
C TYR A 71 -6.77 3.20 8.19
N SER A 72 -5.87 2.48 8.86
CA SER A 72 -4.52 2.22 8.34
C SER A 72 -4.40 1.24 7.16
N PRO A 73 -5.33 0.29 6.89
CA PRO A 73 -5.21 -0.65 5.77
C PRO A 73 -5.10 -0.03 4.38
N PHE A 74 -5.21 1.29 4.27
CA PHE A 74 -5.27 1.99 2.98
C PHE A 74 -3.91 2.29 2.33
N GLY A 75 -2.81 2.13 3.07
CA GLY A 75 -1.48 2.49 2.57
C GLY A 75 -1.08 1.75 1.30
N VAL A 76 -1.38 0.45 1.19
CA VAL A 76 -1.06 -0.37 0.01
C VAL A 76 -1.79 0.11 -1.25
N MET A 77 -3.06 0.53 -1.12
CA MET A 77 -3.86 1.05 -2.23
C MET A 77 -3.19 2.28 -2.87
N LEU A 78 -2.56 3.14 -2.06
CA LEU A 78 -1.86 4.33 -2.53
C LEU A 78 -0.58 3.99 -3.30
N PHE A 79 0.18 2.97 -2.87
CA PHE A 79 1.34 2.50 -3.63
C PHE A 79 0.95 1.94 -4.99
N ILE A 80 -0.15 1.19 -5.04
CA ILE A 80 -0.68 0.62 -6.29
C ILE A 80 -1.16 1.74 -7.22
N PHE A 81 -1.92 2.71 -6.71
CA PHE A 81 -2.34 3.90 -7.45
C PHE A 81 -1.16 4.68 -8.04
N LEU A 82 -0.16 4.98 -7.21
CA LEU A 82 1.05 5.69 -7.65
C LEU A 82 1.86 4.89 -8.67
N SER A 83 1.82 3.56 -8.63
CA SER A 83 2.44 2.71 -9.65
C SER A 83 1.72 2.89 -10.99
N GLY A 84 0.39 2.84 -11.04
CA GLY A 84 -0.40 3.09 -12.25
C GLY A 84 -0.17 4.49 -12.83
N TYR A 85 -0.24 5.51 -11.97
CA TYR A 85 0.00 6.90 -12.33
C TYR A 85 1.41 7.12 -12.91
N GLY A 86 2.44 6.65 -12.20
CA GLY A 86 3.83 6.84 -12.59
C GLY A 86 4.23 6.07 -13.84
N LEU A 87 3.73 4.83 -14.00
CA LEU A 87 3.98 4.02 -15.21
C LEU A 87 3.36 4.69 -16.45
N THR A 88 2.13 5.17 -16.34
CA THR A 88 1.45 5.85 -17.44
C THR A 88 2.19 7.13 -17.83
N LEU A 89 2.56 7.97 -16.87
CA LEU A 89 3.34 9.18 -17.17
C LEU A 89 4.68 8.85 -17.83
N LYS A 90 5.37 7.79 -17.39
CA LYS A 90 6.69 7.43 -17.92
C LYS A 90 6.60 6.77 -19.30
N TYR A 91 5.69 5.82 -19.48
CA TYR A 91 5.68 4.93 -20.64
C TYR A 91 4.65 5.33 -21.71
N GLU A 92 3.61 6.09 -21.37
CA GLU A 92 2.66 6.57 -22.38
C GLU A 92 2.92 8.03 -22.81
N PHE A 93 3.44 8.87 -21.90
CA PHE A 93 3.66 10.30 -22.17
C PHE A 93 5.12 10.77 -22.01
N GLY A 94 6.02 9.91 -21.55
CA GLY A 94 7.40 10.28 -21.24
C GLY A 94 8.45 9.54 -22.06
N SER A 95 9.68 9.51 -21.52
CA SER A 95 10.86 8.93 -22.20
C SER A 95 10.80 7.42 -22.41
N GLY A 96 9.84 6.73 -21.85
CA GLY A 96 9.71 5.26 -21.93
C GLY A 96 8.79 4.75 -23.03
N THR A 97 8.20 5.63 -23.86
CA THR A 97 7.20 5.25 -24.89
C THR A 97 7.69 4.19 -25.86
N ASN A 98 8.97 4.19 -26.23
CA ASN A 98 9.57 3.25 -27.18
C ASN A 98 10.15 2.00 -26.51
N THR A 99 9.89 1.78 -25.21
CA THR A 99 10.40 0.60 -24.49
C THR A 99 9.65 -0.65 -24.94
N SER A 100 10.36 -1.71 -25.37
CA SER A 100 9.73 -2.98 -25.72
C SER A 100 9.07 -3.64 -24.50
N SER A 101 8.05 -4.49 -24.72
CA SER A 101 7.36 -5.19 -23.63
C SER A 101 8.31 -6.07 -22.84
N TRP A 102 9.25 -6.75 -23.51
CA TRP A 102 10.26 -7.56 -22.84
C TRP A 102 11.19 -6.73 -21.93
N SER A 103 11.73 -5.63 -22.46
CA SER A 103 12.59 -4.72 -21.67
C SER A 103 11.84 -4.12 -20.50
N PHE A 104 10.57 -3.75 -20.69
CA PHE A 104 9.71 -3.26 -19.60
C PHE A 104 9.59 -4.31 -18.48
N LEU A 105 9.14 -5.53 -18.82
CA LEU A 105 8.92 -6.59 -17.83
C LEU A 105 10.22 -7.02 -17.15
N LYS A 106 11.28 -7.23 -17.90
CA LYS A 106 12.61 -7.59 -17.38
C LYS A 106 13.13 -6.56 -16.38
N ASN A 107 13.07 -5.28 -16.72
CA ASN A 107 13.61 -4.21 -15.86
C ASN A 107 12.81 -4.07 -14.56
N HIS A 108 11.47 -4.19 -14.63
CA HIS A 108 10.63 -4.13 -13.45
C HIS A 108 10.80 -5.38 -12.57
N TYR A 109 10.85 -6.57 -13.19
CA TYR A 109 11.11 -7.81 -12.47
C TYR A 109 12.44 -7.76 -11.72
N LEU A 110 13.54 -7.41 -12.40
CA LEU A 110 14.86 -7.35 -11.78
C LEU A 110 14.92 -6.34 -10.63
N LYS A 111 14.29 -5.18 -10.81
CA LYS A 111 14.22 -4.15 -9.76
C LYS A 111 13.49 -4.67 -8.51
N LEU A 112 12.34 -5.29 -8.69
CA LEU A 112 11.55 -5.87 -7.60
C LEU A 112 12.27 -7.05 -6.96
N PHE A 113 12.86 -7.93 -7.78
CA PHE A 113 13.63 -9.08 -7.32
C PHE A 113 14.81 -8.68 -6.42
N VAL A 114 15.63 -7.74 -6.87
CA VAL A 114 16.79 -7.26 -6.08
C VAL A 114 16.34 -6.65 -4.76
N MET A 115 15.26 -5.86 -4.80
CA MET A 115 14.70 -5.23 -3.60
C MET A 115 14.19 -6.28 -2.61
N GLN A 116 13.42 -7.24 -3.10
CA GLN A 116 12.87 -8.34 -2.30
C GLN A 116 13.97 -9.25 -1.76
N ALA A 117 14.94 -9.65 -2.61
CA ALA A 117 16.04 -10.54 -2.22
C ALA A 117 16.91 -9.92 -1.10
N LYS A 118 17.21 -8.62 -1.20
CA LYS A 118 17.91 -7.90 -0.13
C LYS A 118 17.11 -7.90 1.18
N GLY A 119 15.79 -7.63 1.09
CA GLY A 119 14.91 -7.66 2.25
C GLY A 119 14.81 -9.05 2.89
N VAL A 120 14.66 -10.11 2.09
CA VAL A 120 14.64 -11.50 2.56
C VAL A 120 15.97 -11.85 3.22
N ALA A 121 17.10 -11.47 2.62
CA ALA A 121 18.43 -11.74 3.21
C ALA A 121 18.58 -11.07 4.59
N ILE A 122 18.19 -9.79 4.72
CA ILE A 122 18.22 -9.07 5.99
C ILE A 122 17.30 -9.74 7.02
N PHE A 123 16.07 -10.09 6.60
CA PHE A 123 15.12 -10.78 7.46
C PHE A 123 15.69 -12.11 7.97
N LEU A 124 16.20 -12.96 7.07
CA LEU A 124 16.76 -14.28 7.43
C LEU A 124 17.98 -14.15 8.33
N CYS A 125 18.89 -13.21 8.03
CA CYS A 125 20.08 -13.00 8.89
C CYS A 125 19.68 -12.63 10.32
N LEU A 126 18.73 -11.72 10.50
CA LEU A 126 18.29 -11.30 11.83
C LEU A 126 17.41 -12.36 12.50
N PHE A 127 16.54 -13.02 11.73
CA PHE A 127 15.65 -14.05 12.24
C PHE A 127 16.43 -15.27 12.77
N LEU A 128 17.37 -15.82 11.98
CA LEU A 128 18.17 -16.95 12.38
C LEU A 128 19.16 -16.66 13.53
N LEU A 129 19.60 -15.39 13.65
CA LEU A 129 20.42 -14.96 14.79
C LEU A 129 19.63 -14.94 16.11
N LEU A 130 18.36 -14.60 16.05
CA LEU A 130 17.52 -14.42 17.24
C LEU A 130 16.68 -15.65 17.59
N PHE A 131 16.38 -16.47 16.59
CA PHE A 131 15.55 -17.66 16.69
C PHE A 131 16.25 -18.85 15.98
N PRO A 132 17.41 -19.33 16.51
CA PRO A 132 18.25 -20.33 15.84
C PRO A 132 17.56 -21.70 15.69
N ASP A 133 16.55 -21.99 16.51
CA ASP A 133 15.81 -23.25 16.50
C ASP A 133 14.62 -23.26 15.51
N GLU A 134 14.33 -22.12 14.90
CA GLU A 134 13.23 -22.01 13.95
C GLU A 134 13.57 -22.55 12.57
N ILE A 135 12.65 -23.30 11.97
CA ILE A 135 12.83 -23.92 10.67
C ILE A 135 12.32 -23.02 9.54
N VAL A 136 13.20 -22.69 8.62
CA VAL A 136 12.82 -21.96 7.39
C VAL A 136 12.71 -22.95 6.23
N TYR A 137 11.49 -23.12 5.71
CA TYR A 137 11.23 -24.01 4.58
C TYR A 137 11.71 -23.39 3.26
N SER A 138 12.60 -24.10 2.55
CA SER A 138 13.18 -23.62 1.29
C SER A 138 12.17 -23.47 0.15
N GLY A 139 11.20 -24.37 0.05
CA GLY A 139 10.18 -24.33 -1.03
C GLY A 139 9.36 -23.03 -1.05
N PRO A 140 8.70 -22.63 0.03
CA PRO A 140 8.02 -21.35 0.13
C PRO A 140 8.94 -20.15 -0.14
N LEU A 141 10.18 -20.19 0.37
CA LEU A 141 11.16 -19.12 0.16
C LEU A 141 11.53 -18.96 -1.32
N VAL A 142 11.73 -20.06 -2.04
CA VAL A 142 12.01 -20.02 -3.49
C VAL A 142 10.80 -19.43 -4.25
N ARG A 143 9.57 -19.86 -3.95
CA ARG A 143 8.35 -19.28 -4.55
C ARG A 143 8.24 -17.79 -4.27
N GLN A 144 8.58 -17.38 -3.06
CA GLN A 144 8.60 -15.96 -2.65
C GLN A 144 9.62 -15.17 -3.48
N LEU A 145 10.87 -15.66 -3.59
CA LEU A 145 11.91 -14.99 -4.38
C LEU A 145 11.56 -14.91 -5.87
N LEU A 146 10.86 -15.90 -6.41
CA LEU A 146 10.36 -15.89 -7.79
C LEU A 146 9.12 -14.99 -7.97
N MET A 147 8.61 -14.37 -6.89
CA MET A 147 7.39 -13.53 -6.89
C MET A 147 6.14 -14.29 -7.36
N VAL A 148 6.04 -15.57 -7.04
CA VAL A 148 4.88 -16.43 -7.38
C VAL A 148 4.22 -17.06 -6.15
N ALA A 149 4.68 -16.74 -4.93
CA ALA A 149 4.15 -17.32 -3.71
C ALA A 149 2.64 -17.06 -3.52
N ASN A 150 2.17 -15.89 -3.94
CA ASN A 150 0.77 -15.48 -3.91
C ASN A 150 -0.16 -16.27 -4.88
N LEU A 151 0.39 -17.03 -5.82
CA LEU A 151 -0.37 -17.91 -6.70
C LEU A 151 -0.69 -19.29 -6.05
N PHE A 152 -0.12 -19.56 -4.88
CA PHE A 152 -0.31 -20.81 -4.15
C PHE A 152 -1.09 -20.56 -2.85
N PRO A 153 -2.38 -20.91 -2.76
CA PRO A 153 -3.26 -20.50 -1.64
C PRO A 153 -2.72 -20.85 -0.25
N ASN A 154 -2.07 -21.99 -0.11
CA ASN A 154 -1.56 -22.50 1.17
C ASN A 154 -0.04 -22.34 1.34
N SER A 155 0.60 -21.51 0.51
CA SER A 155 2.03 -21.26 0.64
C SER A 155 2.28 -20.14 1.65
N PRO A 156 3.05 -20.40 2.73
CA PRO A 156 3.42 -19.34 3.64
C PRO A 156 4.28 -18.30 2.91
N ILE A 157 3.98 -17.04 3.14
CA ILE A 157 4.74 -15.90 2.63
C ILE A 157 5.56 -15.34 3.79
N THR A 158 6.86 -15.38 3.66
CA THR A 158 7.79 -14.92 4.70
C THR A 158 8.83 -13.97 4.12
N PRO A 159 8.91 -12.73 4.60
CA PRO A 159 8.00 -12.05 5.55
C PRO A 159 6.61 -11.82 4.96
N GLY A 160 5.56 -11.83 5.83
CA GLY A 160 4.16 -11.74 5.43
C GLY A 160 3.83 -10.65 4.40
N PRO A 161 4.21 -9.36 4.59
CA PRO A 161 3.89 -8.28 3.64
C PRO A 161 4.48 -8.42 2.24
N TYR A 162 5.37 -9.38 2.00
CA TYR A 162 6.05 -9.57 0.70
C TYR A 162 5.16 -10.18 -0.39
N TRP A 163 3.90 -10.56 -0.09
CA TRP A 163 2.91 -10.89 -1.11
C TRP A 163 2.75 -9.76 -2.15
N PHE A 164 3.00 -8.53 -1.73
CA PHE A 164 2.95 -7.34 -2.59
C PHE A 164 3.85 -7.42 -3.82
N PHE A 165 5.03 -8.06 -3.72
CA PHE A 165 5.96 -8.18 -4.87
C PHE A 165 5.39 -9.03 -6.00
N GLY A 166 4.75 -10.16 -5.66
CA GLY A 166 4.05 -11.00 -6.63
C GLY A 166 2.89 -10.25 -7.28
N MET A 167 1.99 -9.72 -6.46
CA MET A 167 0.82 -8.99 -6.91
C MET A 167 1.17 -7.80 -7.84
N ILE A 168 2.15 -6.97 -7.47
CA ILE A 168 2.49 -5.81 -8.30
C ILE A 168 3.14 -6.22 -9.62
N MET A 169 3.84 -7.37 -9.66
CA MET A 169 4.37 -7.92 -10.91
C MET A 169 3.26 -8.41 -11.83
N GLU A 170 2.23 -9.09 -11.30
CA GLU A 170 1.01 -9.45 -12.05
C GLU A 170 0.36 -8.21 -12.70
N VAL A 171 0.19 -7.15 -11.91
CA VAL A 171 -0.37 -5.88 -12.38
C VAL A 171 0.49 -5.26 -13.50
N TYR A 172 1.82 -5.32 -13.40
CA TYR A 172 2.71 -4.80 -14.44
C TYR A 172 2.63 -5.61 -15.73
N ILE A 173 2.47 -6.93 -15.64
CA ILE A 173 2.24 -7.81 -16.80
C ILE A 173 0.94 -7.41 -17.49
N VAL A 174 -0.16 -7.33 -16.74
CA VAL A 174 -1.47 -6.95 -17.26
C VAL A 174 -1.46 -5.54 -17.85
N TYR A 175 -0.87 -4.57 -17.15
CA TYR A 175 -0.71 -3.21 -17.69
C TYR A 175 -0.01 -3.23 -19.04
N ARG A 176 1.13 -3.91 -19.15
CA ARG A 176 1.94 -3.88 -20.37
C ARG A 176 1.29 -4.62 -21.55
N LEU A 177 0.60 -5.73 -21.28
CA LEU A 177 0.00 -6.56 -22.33
C LEU A 177 -1.41 -6.12 -22.72
N LEU A 178 -2.23 -5.65 -21.76
CA LEU A 178 -3.64 -5.37 -22.00
C LEU A 178 -4.00 -3.88 -21.97
N PHE A 179 -3.32 -3.06 -21.15
CA PHE A 179 -3.75 -1.67 -20.92
C PHE A 179 -2.86 -0.62 -21.59
N TYR A 180 -1.58 -0.92 -21.79
CA TYR A 180 -0.62 0.04 -22.35
C TYR A 180 -1.07 0.53 -23.74
N GLN A 181 -1.28 1.83 -23.88
CA GLN A 181 -1.78 2.51 -25.08
C GLN A 181 -3.09 1.91 -25.65
N ARG A 182 -3.87 1.20 -24.84
CA ARG A 182 -5.18 0.67 -25.21
C ARG A 182 -6.31 1.53 -24.66
N SER A 183 -7.52 1.25 -25.13
CA SER A 183 -8.74 1.96 -24.72
C SER A 183 -8.94 1.91 -23.19
N SER A 184 -9.27 3.04 -22.58
CA SER A 184 -9.68 3.11 -21.19
C SER A 184 -10.99 2.33 -20.93
N ILE A 185 -11.82 2.13 -21.96
CA ILE A 185 -13.05 1.32 -21.85
C ILE A 185 -12.70 -0.16 -21.57
N LEU A 186 -11.74 -0.74 -22.31
CA LEU A 186 -11.28 -2.10 -22.04
C LEU A 186 -10.81 -2.25 -20.58
N MET A 187 -10.03 -1.29 -20.11
CA MET A 187 -9.53 -1.29 -18.73
C MET A 187 -10.68 -1.20 -17.72
N MET A 188 -11.70 -0.35 -17.96
CA MET A 188 -12.88 -0.25 -17.09
C MET A 188 -13.69 -1.55 -17.08
N ILE A 189 -13.83 -2.23 -18.22
CA ILE A 189 -14.51 -3.54 -18.28
C ILE A 189 -13.76 -4.57 -17.42
N VAL A 190 -12.44 -4.65 -17.51
CA VAL A 190 -11.64 -5.60 -16.71
C VAL A 190 -11.76 -5.28 -15.21
N VAL A 191 -11.73 -4.00 -14.83
CA VAL A 191 -11.97 -3.58 -13.44
C VAL A 191 -13.37 -3.98 -12.97
N LEU A 192 -14.39 -3.75 -13.80
CA LEU A 192 -15.77 -4.12 -13.45
C LEU A 192 -15.91 -5.63 -13.27
N CYS A 193 -15.33 -6.43 -14.15
CA CYS A 193 -15.32 -7.91 -13.99
C CYS A 193 -14.63 -8.33 -12.68
N SER A 194 -13.51 -7.68 -12.32
CA SER A 194 -12.84 -7.94 -11.05
C SER A 194 -13.71 -7.58 -9.84
N LEU A 195 -14.38 -6.42 -9.87
CA LEU A 195 -15.29 -6.01 -8.79
C LEU A 195 -16.49 -6.97 -8.66
N ILE A 196 -17.09 -7.40 -9.78
CA ILE A 196 -18.17 -8.37 -9.78
C ILE A 196 -17.70 -9.70 -9.17
N MET A 197 -16.51 -10.18 -9.58
CA MET A 197 -15.94 -11.40 -9.02
C MET A 197 -15.74 -11.27 -7.51
N MET A 198 -15.26 -10.13 -7.02
CA MET A 198 -15.10 -9.89 -5.58
C MET A 198 -16.43 -9.75 -4.85
N ALA A 199 -17.47 -9.23 -5.50
CA ALA A 199 -18.79 -9.03 -4.90
C ALA A 199 -19.54 -10.36 -4.65
N VAL A 200 -19.21 -11.44 -5.35
CA VAL A 200 -19.82 -12.76 -5.17
C VAL A 200 -19.05 -13.66 -4.19
N VAL A 201 -17.89 -13.19 -3.71
CA VAL A 201 -17.07 -13.94 -2.75
C VAL A 201 -17.52 -13.62 -1.33
N GLU A 202 -17.51 -14.63 -0.46
CA GLU A 202 -17.83 -14.45 0.95
C GLU A 202 -16.84 -13.49 1.63
N PRO A 203 -17.35 -12.44 2.33
CA PRO A 203 -16.52 -11.53 3.12
C PRO A 203 -15.72 -12.27 4.19
N ALA A 204 -14.44 -11.94 4.33
CA ALA A 204 -13.48 -12.60 5.21
C ALA A 204 -13.28 -14.11 5.00
N GLY A 205 -13.90 -14.68 3.97
CA GLY A 205 -13.71 -16.09 3.59
C GLY A 205 -12.33 -16.36 2.98
N ASP A 206 -11.96 -17.63 2.88
CA ASP A 206 -10.64 -18.06 2.38
C ASP A 206 -10.37 -17.59 0.95
N ILE A 207 -11.38 -17.54 0.09
CA ILE A 207 -11.25 -17.06 -1.28
C ILE A 207 -10.94 -15.57 -1.29
N GLN A 208 -11.61 -14.75 -0.47
CA GLN A 208 -11.30 -13.33 -0.38
C GLN A 208 -9.87 -13.11 0.16
N ARG A 209 -9.47 -13.86 1.19
CA ARG A 209 -8.11 -13.81 1.77
C ARG A 209 -7.03 -14.21 0.76
N TYR A 210 -7.34 -15.13 -0.15
CA TYR A 210 -6.45 -15.48 -1.25
C TYR A 210 -6.41 -14.39 -2.33
N LEU A 211 -7.57 -13.93 -2.81
CA LEU A 211 -7.67 -12.96 -3.90
C LEU A 211 -7.09 -11.59 -3.53
N ARG A 212 -7.06 -11.22 -2.22
CA ARG A 212 -6.43 -9.98 -1.78
C ARG A 212 -4.95 -9.86 -2.14
N MET A 213 -4.25 -10.98 -2.22
CA MET A 213 -2.83 -11.04 -2.53
C MET A 213 -2.53 -11.05 -4.02
N ASN A 214 -3.55 -11.00 -4.87
CA ASN A 214 -3.46 -11.17 -6.31
C ASN A 214 -4.00 -9.94 -7.08
N LEU A 215 -3.87 -10.00 -8.39
CA LEU A 215 -4.27 -8.97 -9.33
C LEU A 215 -5.66 -8.35 -9.06
N CYS A 216 -6.65 -9.17 -8.67
CA CYS A 216 -8.04 -8.75 -8.62
C CYS A 216 -8.28 -7.52 -7.76
N MET A 217 -7.71 -7.48 -6.55
CA MET A 217 -7.88 -6.33 -5.65
C MET A 217 -7.00 -5.14 -6.01
N ALA A 218 -5.92 -5.38 -6.74
CA ALA A 218 -5.01 -4.33 -7.17
C ALA A 218 -5.49 -3.57 -8.42
N LEU A 219 -6.40 -4.16 -9.22
CA LEU A 219 -6.83 -3.56 -10.49
C LEU A 219 -7.49 -2.19 -10.31
N LEU A 220 -8.42 -2.05 -9.36
CA LEU A 220 -9.13 -0.77 -9.17
C LEU A 220 -8.17 0.37 -8.81
N PRO A 221 -7.36 0.30 -7.74
CA PRO A 221 -6.44 1.39 -7.39
C PRO A 221 -5.40 1.64 -8.48
N PHE A 222 -4.88 0.61 -9.16
CA PHE A 222 -3.93 0.78 -10.25
C PHE A 222 -4.56 1.50 -11.45
N CYS A 223 -5.73 1.05 -11.90
CA CYS A 223 -6.42 1.64 -13.03
C CYS A 223 -6.89 3.07 -12.76
N LEU A 224 -7.24 3.41 -11.50
CA LEU A 224 -7.45 4.81 -11.10
C LEU A 224 -6.20 5.65 -11.36
N GLY A 225 -5.00 5.14 -11.04
CA GLY A 225 -3.75 5.82 -11.35
C GLY A 225 -3.56 6.05 -12.85
N VAL A 226 -3.84 5.04 -13.67
CA VAL A 226 -3.78 5.14 -15.14
C VAL A 226 -4.79 6.17 -15.66
N LEU A 227 -6.05 6.12 -15.18
CA LEU A 227 -7.10 7.04 -15.60
C LEU A 227 -6.78 8.49 -15.23
N VAL A 228 -6.30 8.72 -14.01
CA VAL A 228 -5.88 10.06 -13.58
C VAL A 228 -4.75 10.59 -14.45
N ALA A 229 -3.77 9.76 -14.78
CA ALA A 229 -2.66 10.16 -15.66
C ALA A 229 -3.12 10.44 -17.10
N ARG A 230 -4.11 9.71 -17.62
CA ARG A 230 -4.60 9.88 -18.99
C ARG A 230 -5.57 11.04 -19.16
N HIS A 231 -6.51 11.19 -18.23
CA HIS A 231 -7.68 12.08 -18.44
C HIS A 231 -7.69 13.31 -17.54
N TRP A 232 -7.04 13.28 -16.38
CA TRP A 232 -7.03 14.40 -15.44
C TRP A 232 -5.61 14.89 -15.13
N ARG A 233 -4.68 14.61 -16.01
CA ARG A 233 -3.26 14.99 -15.87
C ARG A 233 -3.07 16.47 -15.50
N THR A 234 -3.86 17.35 -16.05
CA THR A 234 -3.76 18.80 -15.90
C THR A 234 -4.96 19.44 -15.20
N CYS A 235 -5.53 18.78 -14.21
CA CYS A 235 -6.68 19.31 -13.48
C CYS A 235 -6.30 20.52 -12.61
N THR A 236 -6.71 21.70 -12.98
CA THR A 236 -6.46 22.96 -12.25
C THR A 236 -7.36 23.16 -11.04
N MET A 237 -8.49 22.45 -10.96
CA MET A 237 -9.47 22.61 -9.86
C MET A 237 -8.88 22.36 -8.47
N LEU A 238 -7.87 21.48 -8.36
CA LEU A 238 -7.20 21.13 -7.12
C LEU A 238 -6.09 22.13 -6.71
N GLY A 239 -5.92 23.21 -7.45
CA GLY A 239 -5.04 24.33 -7.06
C GLY A 239 -5.61 25.17 -5.91
N SER A 240 -6.94 25.17 -5.72
CA SER A 240 -7.61 25.91 -4.65
C SER A 240 -7.72 25.10 -3.35
N SER A 241 -7.40 25.74 -2.20
CA SER A 241 -7.61 25.13 -0.87
C SER A 241 -9.06 24.76 -0.63
N LYS A 242 -9.99 25.64 -1.03
CA LYS A 242 -11.43 25.43 -0.86
C LYS A 242 -11.85 24.13 -1.54
N ASN A 243 -11.42 23.92 -2.77
CA ASN A 243 -11.77 22.70 -3.52
C ASN A 243 -11.11 21.44 -2.90
N CYS A 244 -9.88 21.56 -2.40
CA CYS A 244 -9.23 20.46 -1.69
C CYS A 244 -9.94 20.13 -0.37
N LEU A 245 -10.40 21.12 0.40
CA LEU A 245 -11.17 20.90 1.63
C LEU A 245 -12.55 20.27 1.34
N ILE A 246 -13.24 20.73 0.29
CA ILE A 246 -14.51 20.13 -0.14
C ILE A 246 -14.28 18.67 -0.56
N LEU A 247 -13.26 18.41 -1.40
CA LEU A 247 -12.90 17.04 -1.81
C LEU A 247 -12.58 16.17 -0.60
N LEU A 248 -11.79 16.68 0.35
CA LEU A 248 -11.43 15.98 1.58
C LEU A 248 -12.67 15.63 2.40
N GLY A 249 -13.55 16.60 2.66
CA GLY A 249 -14.76 16.40 3.46
C GLY A 249 -15.70 15.36 2.84
N ILE A 250 -16.03 15.53 1.56
CA ILE A 250 -16.90 14.57 0.84
C ILE A 250 -16.26 13.17 0.81
N SER A 251 -14.97 13.08 0.47
CA SER A 251 -14.29 11.79 0.35
C SER A 251 -14.12 11.08 1.70
N LEU A 252 -13.92 11.81 2.81
CA LEU A 252 -13.88 11.24 4.15
C LEU A 252 -15.24 10.65 4.58
N VAL A 253 -16.33 11.39 4.32
CA VAL A 253 -17.68 10.88 4.60
C VAL A 253 -17.96 9.61 3.80
N LEU A 254 -17.70 9.64 2.49
CA LEU A 254 -17.92 8.47 1.63
C LEU A 254 -17.01 7.30 2.00
N LEU A 255 -15.74 7.55 2.31
CA LEU A 255 -14.79 6.54 2.76
C LEU A 255 -15.30 5.86 4.03
N THR A 256 -15.70 6.65 5.04
CA THR A 256 -16.21 6.12 6.30
C THR A 256 -17.49 5.32 6.08
N THR A 257 -18.47 5.86 5.35
CA THR A 257 -19.73 5.18 5.07
C THR A 257 -19.51 3.87 4.31
N CYS A 258 -18.65 3.88 3.28
CA CYS A 258 -18.36 2.70 2.49
C CYS A 258 -17.66 1.59 3.29
N LYS A 259 -16.99 1.94 4.38
CA LYS A 259 -16.30 0.96 5.22
C LYS A 259 -17.24 0.05 6.03
N PHE A 260 -18.49 0.46 6.23
CA PHE A 260 -19.46 -0.30 7.01
C PHE A 260 -20.18 -1.40 6.23
N TYR A 261 -20.14 -1.37 4.87
CA TYR A 261 -20.90 -2.30 4.03
C TYR A 261 -20.01 -2.94 2.99
N PHE A 262 -20.05 -4.25 2.87
CA PHE A 262 -19.16 -5.04 1.99
C PHE A 262 -19.16 -4.55 0.53
N TYR A 263 -20.32 -4.37 -0.07
CA TYR A 263 -20.38 -3.97 -1.49
C TYR A 263 -19.84 -2.57 -1.76
N SER A 264 -20.13 -1.62 -0.87
CA SER A 264 -19.56 -0.27 -0.99
C SER A 264 -18.08 -0.25 -0.62
N TRP A 265 -17.64 -1.14 0.27
CA TRP A 265 -16.23 -1.29 0.65
C TRP A 265 -15.33 -1.63 -0.56
N LEU A 266 -15.83 -2.33 -1.57
CA LEU A 266 -15.09 -2.59 -2.80
C LEU A 266 -14.67 -1.31 -3.55
N LEU A 267 -15.37 -0.18 -3.30
CA LEU A 267 -15.06 1.13 -3.90
C LEU A 267 -14.12 1.98 -3.04
N LEU A 268 -13.72 1.52 -1.87
CA LEU A 268 -12.81 2.27 -0.97
C LEU A 268 -11.57 2.84 -1.66
N PRO A 269 -10.88 2.14 -2.60
CA PRO A 269 -9.71 2.69 -3.26
C PRO A 269 -9.95 4.05 -3.91
N VAL A 270 -11.17 4.32 -4.42
CA VAL A 270 -11.54 5.62 -5.03
C VAL A 270 -11.45 6.74 -3.99
N PHE A 271 -12.07 6.53 -2.83
CA PHE A 271 -12.14 7.54 -1.77
C PHE A 271 -10.81 7.70 -1.03
N VAL A 272 -10.07 6.60 -0.84
CA VAL A 272 -8.71 6.62 -0.28
C VAL A 272 -7.78 7.49 -1.14
N VAL A 273 -7.81 7.31 -2.45
CA VAL A 273 -7.02 8.11 -3.39
C VAL A 273 -7.46 9.58 -3.35
N ALA A 274 -8.76 9.87 -3.36
CA ALA A 274 -9.28 11.23 -3.30
C ALA A 274 -8.90 11.96 -2.01
N VAL A 275 -9.07 11.31 -0.84
CA VAL A 275 -8.60 11.81 0.46
C VAL A 275 -7.11 12.12 0.42
N SER A 276 -6.30 11.18 -0.09
CA SER A 276 -4.85 11.32 -0.08
C SER A 276 -4.36 12.42 -1.02
N ILE A 277 -4.99 12.60 -2.19
CA ILE A 277 -4.70 13.74 -3.08
C ILE A 277 -5.03 15.06 -2.37
N ALA A 278 -6.20 15.17 -1.76
CA ALA A 278 -6.61 16.38 -1.05
C ALA A 278 -5.66 16.69 0.14
N VAL A 279 -5.33 15.68 0.95
CA VAL A 279 -4.39 15.83 2.08
C VAL A 279 -3.03 16.31 1.61
N VAL A 280 -2.42 15.66 0.60
CA VAL A 280 -1.09 16.02 0.10
C VAL A 280 -1.09 17.45 -0.46
N LYS A 281 -2.13 17.85 -1.20
CA LYS A 281 -2.28 19.22 -1.71
C LYS A 281 -2.39 20.27 -0.61
N LEU A 282 -3.08 19.95 0.48
CA LEU A 282 -3.17 20.84 1.64
C LEU A 282 -1.86 20.89 2.42
N LEU A 283 -1.21 19.74 2.66
CA LEU A 283 0.05 19.66 3.39
C LEU A 283 1.22 20.31 2.63
N LEU A 284 1.16 20.38 1.31
CA LEU A 284 2.18 21.05 0.50
C LEU A 284 2.38 22.54 0.88
N ARG A 285 1.38 23.14 1.50
CA ARG A 285 1.43 24.54 1.96
C ARG A 285 2.29 24.73 3.21
N TYR A 286 2.57 23.67 3.94
CA TYR A 286 3.37 23.67 5.16
C TYR A 286 4.74 23.03 4.86
N SER A 287 5.75 23.87 4.61
CA SER A 287 7.09 23.43 4.14
C SER A 287 7.73 22.36 5.03
N ASN A 288 7.62 22.49 6.35
CA ASN A 288 8.20 21.52 7.29
C ASN A 288 7.52 20.16 7.18
N ILE A 289 6.19 20.13 7.12
CA ILE A 289 5.40 18.88 7.01
C ILE A 289 5.65 18.23 5.65
N SER A 290 5.61 19.01 4.57
CA SER A 290 5.86 18.51 3.22
C SER A 290 7.27 17.91 3.08
N SER A 291 8.27 18.52 3.72
CA SER A 291 9.65 18.02 3.75
C SER A 291 9.76 16.67 4.46
N VAL A 292 9.07 16.49 5.60
CA VAL A 292 9.04 15.21 6.35
C VAL A 292 8.41 14.11 5.49
N PHE A 293 7.23 14.35 4.91
CA PHE A 293 6.57 13.34 4.09
C PHE A 293 7.34 13.05 2.79
N ASN A 294 7.99 14.05 2.19
CA ASN A 294 8.87 13.84 1.04
C ASN A 294 10.08 12.97 1.40
N TRP A 295 10.71 13.21 2.53
CA TRP A 295 11.83 12.43 3.05
C TRP A 295 11.41 10.97 3.31
N LEU A 296 10.27 10.75 3.99
CA LEU A 296 9.68 9.42 4.18
C LEU A 296 9.38 8.73 2.86
N GLY A 297 8.85 9.48 1.88
CA GLY A 297 8.61 8.98 0.53
C GLY A 297 9.87 8.50 -0.19
N GLY A 298 10.99 9.20 0.01
CA GLY A 298 12.31 8.79 -0.49
C GLY A 298 12.88 7.55 0.21
N LEU A 299 12.40 7.24 1.43
CA LEU A 299 12.80 6.08 2.21
C LEU A 299 11.80 4.91 2.10
N SER A 300 10.63 5.15 1.50
CA SER A 300 9.45 4.24 1.55
C SER A 300 9.72 2.81 1.09
N GLY A 301 10.56 2.62 0.08
CA GLY A 301 10.92 1.28 -0.40
C GLY A 301 11.72 0.48 0.63
N VAL A 302 12.67 1.13 1.31
CA VAL A 302 13.47 0.48 2.35
C VAL A 302 12.60 0.19 3.58
N LEU A 303 11.77 1.17 3.99
CA LEU A 303 10.80 1.01 5.08
C LEU A 303 9.89 -0.19 4.81
N PHE A 304 9.41 -0.36 3.58
CA PHE A 304 8.54 -1.47 3.21
C PHE A 304 9.21 -2.85 3.39
N VAL A 305 10.49 -2.98 3.09
CA VAL A 305 11.19 -4.27 3.24
C VAL A 305 11.76 -4.51 4.63
N VAL A 306 11.90 -3.47 5.44
CA VAL A 306 12.52 -3.57 6.77
C VAL A 306 11.49 -3.76 7.89
N HIS A 307 10.30 -3.12 7.77
CA HIS A 307 9.31 -3.13 8.85
C HIS A 307 8.86 -4.53 9.30
N PRO A 308 8.75 -5.57 8.43
CA PRO A 308 8.34 -6.88 8.91
C PRO A 308 9.35 -7.51 9.86
N THR A 309 10.64 -7.24 9.64
CA THR A 309 11.71 -7.70 10.53
C THR A 309 11.60 -7.06 11.90
N VAL A 310 11.43 -5.73 11.96
CA VAL A 310 11.27 -5.03 13.23
C VAL A 310 9.98 -5.46 13.95
N ARG A 311 8.90 -5.70 13.19
CA ARG A 311 7.65 -6.24 13.73
C ARG A 311 7.87 -7.55 14.45
N GLN A 312 8.56 -8.51 13.82
CA GLN A 312 8.83 -9.82 14.39
C GLN A 312 9.61 -9.73 15.71
N LEU A 313 10.54 -8.77 15.82
CA LEU A 313 11.33 -8.55 17.02
C LEU A 313 10.54 -8.00 18.19
N LEU A 314 9.47 -7.24 17.94
CA LEU A 314 8.70 -6.53 18.96
C LEU A 314 7.35 -7.18 19.27
N LEU A 315 6.93 -8.18 18.48
CA LEU A 315 5.58 -8.73 18.51
C LEU A 315 5.18 -9.27 19.88
N ASP A 316 6.00 -10.13 20.46
CA ASP A 316 5.70 -10.79 21.73
C ASP A 316 5.69 -9.79 22.87
N ARG A 317 6.60 -8.82 22.84
CA ARG A 317 6.72 -7.77 23.87
C ARG A 317 5.58 -6.74 23.82
N ALA A 318 4.96 -6.55 22.66
CA ALA A 318 3.85 -5.63 22.50
C ALA A 318 2.64 -6.01 23.35
N ASN A 319 2.34 -7.30 23.40
CA ASN A 319 1.20 -7.83 24.14
C ASN A 319 1.42 -7.84 25.67
N GLU A 320 2.69 -7.94 26.09
CA GLU A 320 3.06 -8.05 27.51
C GLU A 320 3.29 -6.68 28.19
N SER A 321 3.56 -5.63 27.41
CA SER A 321 4.06 -4.36 27.97
C SER A 321 3.03 -3.54 28.73
N GLY A 322 1.74 -3.70 28.49
CA GLY A 322 0.68 -2.83 29.02
C GLY A 322 0.74 -1.37 28.53
N HIS A 323 1.72 -1.03 27.64
CA HIS A 323 1.97 0.33 27.15
C HIS A 323 1.93 0.42 25.61
N PRO A 324 0.75 0.25 24.98
CA PRO A 324 0.66 0.10 23.52
C PRO A 324 1.23 1.30 22.74
N TYR A 325 1.07 2.52 23.22
CA TYR A 325 1.65 3.71 22.58
C TYR A 325 3.19 3.70 22.56
N ALA A 326 3.81 3.30 23.68
CA ALA A 326 5.26 3.21 23.74
C ALA A 326 5.80 2.17 22.75
N VAL A 327 5.11 1.03 22.64
CA VAL A 327 5.49 -0.04 21.72
C VAL A 327 5.32 0.37 20.26
N VAL A 328 4.18 1.00 19.89
CA VAL A 328 3.96 1.52 18.52
C VAL A 328 5.01 2.57 18.18
N PHE A 329 5.29 3.50 19.10
CA PHE A 329 6.31 4.52 18.88
C PHE A 329 7.70 3.90 18.71
N LEU A 330 8.08 2.95 19.54
CA LEU A 330 9.35 2.24 19.46
C LEU A 330 9.48 1.48 18.14
N TYR A 331 8.41 0.81 17.72
CA TYR A 331 8.37 0.10 16.45
C TYR A 331 8.58 1.03 15.25
N LEU A 332 7.85 2.15 15.20
CA LEU A 332 8.02 3.15 14.15
C LEU A 332 9.45 3.72 14.15
N PHE A 333 9.94 4.10 15.33
CA PHE A 333 11.28 4.64 15.48
C PHE A 333 12.37 3.66 15.02
N MET A 334 12.33 2.42 15.51
CA MET A 334 13.30 1.39 15.11
C MET A 334 13.22 1.08 13.61
N THR A 335 12.01 1.03 13.05
CA THR A 335 11.82 0.81 11.61
C THR A 335 12.46 1.93 10.78
N ILE A 336 12.28 3.18 11.19
CA ILE A 336 12.88 4.34 10.52
C ILE A 336 14.41 4.31 10.65
N VAL A 337 14.93 4.13 11.86
CA VAL A 337 16.38 4.12 12.12
C VAL A 337 17.07 3.01 11.34
N LEU A 338 16.54 1.78 11.42
CA LEU A 338 17.10 0.65 10.68
C LEU A 338 17.02 0.88 9.16
N SER A 339 15.94 1.48 8.67
CA SER A 339 15.80 1.82 7.25
C SER A 339 16.81 2.88 6.81
N MET A 340 17.13 3.86 7.66
CA MET A 340 18.18 4.86 7.38
C MET A 340 19.56 4.21 7.29
N ILE A 341 19.88 3.33 8.22
CA ILE A 341 21.16 2.59 8.24
C ILE A 341 21.30 1.71 6.99
N LEU A 342 20.22 1.03 6.60
CA LEU A 342 20.22 0.11 5.47
C LEU A 342 20.02 0.79 4.10
N LYS A 343 19.64 2.07 4.06
CA LYS A 343 19.43 2.82 2.81
C LYS A 343 20.56 2.67 1.79
N PRO A 344 21.86 2.74 2.17
CA PRO A 344 22.98 2.56 1.22
C PRO A 344 22.97 1.18 0.55
N VAL A 345 22.54 0.14 1.25
CA VAL A 345 22.43 -1.23 0.71
C VAL A 345 21.37 -1.31 -0.40
N PHE A 346 20.30 -0.51 -0.30
CA PHE A 346 19.21 -0.47 -1.27
C PHE A 346 19.41 0.58 -2.36
N SER A 347 20.32 1.55 -2.18
CA SER A 347 20.66 2.48 -3.24
C SER A 347 21.39 1.73 -4.35
N GLN A 348 20.73 1.61 -5.53
CA GLN A 348 21.40 1.11 -6.73
C GLN A 348 22.35 2.22 -7.24
N LYS A 349 23.63 1.88 -7.38
CA LYS A 349 24.54 2.64 -8.25
C LYS A 349 24.18 2.39 -9.70
#